data_b6c5ea034c6e1be907c44bcf0139231c
#
_entry.id   b6c5ea034c6e1be907c44bcf0139231c
#
_cell.length_a   1.000
_cell.length_b   1.000
_cell.length_c   1.000
_cell.angle_alpha   90.00
_cell.angle_beta   90.00
_cell.angle_gamma   90.00
#
_symmetry.space_group_name_H-M   'P 1'
#
loop_
_entity.id
_entity.type
_entity.pdbx_description
1 polymer ?
#
loop_
_entity_poly.entity_id
_entity_poly.type
_entity_poly.pdbx_seq_one_letter_code
_entity_poly.pdbx_strand_id
1 'polypeptide(L)'
;MEAVELYRKANKNTESARILAQIAQELREKYAPPLLIKKIYVLAAFEVDSFKQRVFDAQVAQITGTGATAADIATKTMNSLITSDISSSADKALTNPWKGAEAIHFYLLCQRQLYQKDYNRAMKTAMRLIEYEKELQTKDVYSLVAIASYFNGCYKECSKALNKLERLDTINKQEREAYELLAINLFSRQSPHDTKQKQEYNCPKCSNLITEFDITCQECAAHYSPCIASGMSILEKEYYTCKICKHKALHKELQYLKLKHCPLCHAKVAYLEDGSLPKGNLKKDRRII
;
A
#
# COMPACT_ATOMS: atom_id res chain seq x y z
N MET A 1 0.17 -24.78 -6.78
CA MET A 1 -1.12 -24.25 -7.24
C MET A 1 -2.28 -25.24 -7.05
N GLU A 2 -2.10 -26.55 -7.36
CA GLU A 2 -3.12 -27.59 -7.16
C GLU A 2 -3.66 -27.65 -5.71
N ALA A 3 -2.79 -27.57 -4.69
CA ALA A 3 -3.21 -27.52 -3.31
C ALA A 3 -4.14 -26.33 -3.00
N VAL A 4 -3.88 -25.16 -3.60
CA VAL A 4 -4.74 -23.97 -3.46
C VAL A 4 -6.14 -24.24 -4.01
N GLU A 5 -6.24 -24.90 -5.16
CA GLU A 5 -7.53 -25.26 -5.77
C GLU A 5 -8.29 -26.28 -4.94
N LEU A 6 -7.60 -27.25 -4.36
CA LEU A 6 -8.21 -28.23 -3.47
C LEU A 6 -8.77 -27.56 -2.20
N TYR A 7 -8.01 -26.66 -1.57
CA TYR A 7 -8.47 -25.91 -0.42
C TYR A 7 -9.66 -25.00 -0.75
N ARG A 8 -9.66 -24.37 -1.93
CA ARG A 8 -10.80 -23.57 -2.42
C ARG A 8 -12.05 -24.44 -2.57
N LYS A 9 -11.95 -25.61 -3.23
CA LYS A 9 -13.06 -26.57 -3.37
C LYS A 9 -13.58 -27.07 -2.04
N ALA A 10 -12.69 -27.21 -1.05
CA ALA A 10 -13.03 -27.57 0.34
C ALA A 10 -13.56 -26.40 1.19
N ASN A 11 -13.71 -25.20 0.63
CA ASN A 11 -14.09 -23.96 1.32
C ASN A 11 -13.14 -23.53 2.45
N LYS A 12 -11.88 -24.00 2.43
CA LYS A 12 -10.81 -23.65 3.37
C LYS A 12 -9.98 -22.47 2.85
N ASN A 13 -10.57 -21.29 2.78
CA ASN A 13 -9.94 -20.12 2.16
C ASN A 13 -8.79 -19.54 2.98
N THR A 14 -8.80 -19.69 4.30
CA THR A 14 -7.72 -19.24 5.18
C THR A 14 -6.43 -20.02 4.92
N GLU A 15 -6.53 -21.33 4.76
CA GLU A 15 -5.40 -22.21 4.40
C GLU A 15 -4.92 -21.92 2.98
N SER A 16 -5.86 -21.71 2.05
CA SER A 16 -5.53 -21.29 0.68
C SER A 16 -4.75 -19.98 0.68
N ALA A 17 -5.18 -18.98 1.45
CA ALA A 17 -4.51 -17.69 1.57
C ALA A 17 -3.11 -17.81 2.19
N ARG A 18 -2.94 -18.65 3.23
CA ARG A 18 -1.63 -18.91 3.84
C ARG A 18 -0.63 -19.48 2.85
N ILE A 19 -1.04 -20.52 2.11
CA ILE A 19 -0.20 -21.14 1.08
C ILE A 19 0.18 -20.12 0.01
N LEU A 20 -0.76 -19.31 -0.47
CA LEU A 20 -0.47 -18.26 -1.45
C LEU A 20 0.50 -17.21 -0.91
N ALA A 21 0.34 -16.77 0.34
CA ALA A 21 1.25 -15.82 0.98
C ALA A 21 2.67 -16.42 1.14
N GLN A 22 2.77 -17.70 1.50
CA GLN A 22 4.03 -18.42 1.59
C GLN A 22 4.71 -18.53 0.21
N ILE A 23 3.97 -18.93 -0.83
CA ILE A 23 4.48 -18.98 -2.21
C ILE A 23 4.99 -17.60 -2.65
N ALA A 24 4.27 -16.52 -2.32
CA ALA A 24 4.70 -15.16 -2.66
C ALA A 24 6.02 -14.79 -1.96
N GLN A 25 6.19 -15.21 -0.71
CA GLN A 25 7.42 -14.99 0.04
C GLN A 25 8.59 -15.80 -0.56
N GLU A 26 8.40 -17.08 -0.85
CA GLU A 26 9.43 -17.93 -1.48
C GLU A 26 9.85 -17.38 -2.86
N LEU A 27 8.90 -16.91 -3.65
CA LEU A 27 9.19 -16.29 -4.95
C LEU A 27 9.98 -14.98 -4.79
N ARG A 28 9.72 -14.21 -3.73
CA ARG A 28 10.49 -13.01 -3.43
C ARG A 28 11.94 -13.36 -3.08
N GLU A 29 12.15 -14.38 -2.27
CA GLU A 29 13.48 -14.87 -1.90
C GLU A 29 14.28 -15.41 -3.11
N LYS A 30 13.56 -15.96 -4.09
CA LYS A 30 14.12 -16.43 -5.38
C LYS A 30 14.23 -15.32 -6.45
N TYR A 31 14.03 -14.06 -6.08
CA TYR A 31 14.06 -12.92 -7.01
C TYR A 31 13.17 -13.09 -8.24
N ALA A 32 12.02 -13.74 -8.09
CA ALA A 32 11.04 -13.86 -9.16
C ALA A 32 10.49 -12.50 -9.62
N PRO A 33 9.94 -12.38 -10.83
CA PRO A 33 9.40 -11.12 -11.34
C PRO A 33 8.39 -10.50 -10.37
N PRO A 34 8.56 -9.22 -9.95
CA PRO A 34 7.70 -8.57 -8.95
C PRO A 34 6.21 -8.57 -9.33
N LEU A 35 5.90 -8.51 -10.63
CA LEU A 35 4.52 -8.56 -11.11
C LEU A 35 3.85 -9.92 -10.80
N LEU A 36 4.60 -11.02 -10.85
CA LEU A 36 4.10 -12.34 -10.48
C LEU A 36 3.83 -12.40 -8.97
N ILE A 37 4.77 -11.92 -8.16
CA ILE A 37 4.64 -11.86 -6.71
C ILE A 37 3.40 -11.04 -6.33
N LYS A 38 3.21 -9.86 -6.95
CA LYS A 38 2.01 -9.03 -6.77
C LYS A 38 0.73 -9.81 -7.03
N LYS A 39 0.65 -10.53 -8.16
CA LYS A 39 -0.55 -11.31 -8.53
C LYS A 39 -0.88 -12.36 -7.47
N ILE A 40 0.11 -13.04 -6.91
CA ILE A 40 -0.10 -14.07 -5.89
C ILE A 40 -0.58 -13.45 -4.58
N TYR A 41 -0.01 -12.29 -4.14
CA TYR A 41 -0.54 -11.57 -2.99
C TYR A 41 -1.97 -11.08 -3.19
N VAL A 42 -2.32 -10.62 -4.40
CA VAL A 42 -3.71 -10.24 -4.73
C VAL A 42 -4.65 -11.43 -4.63
N LEU A 43 -4.24 -12.60 -5.11
CA LEU A 43 -5.03 -13.83 -4.98
C LEU A 43 -5.20 -14.23 -3.50
N ALA A 44 -4.13 -14.16 -2.71
CA ALA A 44 -4.20 -14.42 -1.26
C ALA A 44 -5.19 -13.48 -0.57
N ALA A 45 -5.14 -12.19 -0.90
CA ALA A 45 -6.07 -11.20 -0.35
C ALA A 45 -7.53 -11.48 -0.72
N PHE A 46 -7.80 -11.93 -1.94
CA PHE A 46 -9.16 -12.32 -2.35
C PHE A 46 -9.67 -13.55 -1.59
N GLU A 47 -8.82 -14.51 -1.26
CA GLU A 47 -9.21 -15.66 -0.44
C GLU A 47 -9.64 -15.23 0.97
N VAL A 48 -8.88 -14.32 1.58
CA VAL A 48 -9.22 -13.76 2.91
C VAL A 48 -10.51 -12.96 2.86
N ASP A 49 -10.67 -12.08 1.85
CA ASP A 49 -11.88 -11.27 1.70
C ASP A 49 -13.11 -12.15 1.45
N SER A 50 -12.98 -13.22 0.65
CA SER A 50 -14.05 -14.20 0.41
C SER A 50 -14.43 -14.96 1.67
N PHE A 51 -13.46 -15.29 2.54
CA PHE A 51 -13.72 -15.87 3.83
C PHE A 51 -14.48 -14.90 4.74
N LYS A 52 -13.99 -13.66 4.88
CA LYS A 52 -14.63 -12.62 5.70
C LYS A 52 -16.06 -12.35 5.25
N GLN A 53 -16.32 -12.29 3.94
CA GLN A 53 -17.66 -12.09 3.41
C GLN A 53 -18.59 -13.25 3.76
N ARG A 54 -18.15 -14.50 3.63
CA ARG A 54 -18.98 -15.67 3.96
C ARG A 54 -19.30 -15.74 5.47
N VAL A 55 -18.33 -15.44 6.34
CA VAL A 55 -18.56 -15.38 7.77
C VAL A 55 -19.57 -14.28 8.09
N PHE A 56 -19.47 -13.12 7.47
CA PHE A 56 -20.43 -12.03 7.61
C PHE A 56 -21.84 -12.45 7.16
N ASP A 57 -21.97 -13.05 5.98
CA ASP A 57 -23.27 -13.48 5.41
C ASP A 57 -23.93 -14.56 6.30
N ALA A 58 -23.15 -15.51 6.82
CA ALA A 58 -23.64 -16.53 7.74
C ALA A 58 -24.15 -15.95 9.06
N GLN A 59 -23.48 -14.95 9.61
CA GLN A 59 -23.88 -14.27 10.84
C GLN A 59 -25.13 -13.40 10.61
N VAL A 60 -25.20 -12.68 9.50
CA VAL A 60 -26.41 -11.93 9.10
C VAL A 60 -27.61 -12.86 8.98
N ALA A 61 -27.45 -14.03 8.36
CA ALA A 61 -28.53 -15.01 8.22
C ALA A 61 -29.03 -15.55 9.59
N GLN A 62 -28.13 -15.75 10.57
CA GLN A 62 -28.51 -16.19 11.91
C GLN A 62 -29.30 -15.12 12.70
N ILE A 63 -28.99 -13.83 12.48
CA ILE A 63 -29.54 -12.73 13.28
C ILE A 63 -30.83 -12.16 12.66
N THR A 64 -31.02 -12.25 11.35
CA THR A 64 -32.31 -11.90 10.70
C THR A 64 -33.48 -12.72 11.22
N GLY A 65 -33.21 -13.91 11.80
CA GLY A 65 -34.22 -14.70 12.54
C GLY A 65 -34.53 -14.21 13.97
N THR A 66 -33.77 -13.28 14.54
CA THR A 66 -33.88 -12.88 15.97
C THR A 66 -34.31 -11.42 16.21
N GLY A 67 -34.63 -10.63 15.19
CA GLY A 67 -35.15 -9.26 15.32
C GLY A 67 -34.14 -8.21 15.81
N ALA A 68 -32.82 -8.51 15.79
CA ALA A 68 -31.78 -7.58 16.20
C ALA A 68 -31.53 -6.48 15.14
N THR A 69 -31.06 -5.30 15.59
CA THR A 69 -30.77 -4.19 14.68
C THR A 69 -29.50 -4.41 13.87
N ALA A 70 -29.42 -3.81 12.66
CA ALA A 70 -28.27 -3.91 11.77
C ALA A 70 -26.95 -3.43 12.42
N ALA A 71 -27.02 -2.51 13.40
CA ALA A 71 -25.87 -2.01 14.16
C ALA A 71 -25.35 -3.07 15.17
N ASP A 72 -26.25 -3.77 15.85
CA ASP A 72 -25.90 -4.85 16.79
C ASP A 72 -25.28 -6.04 16.06
N ILE A 73 -25.78 -6.31 14.85
CA ILE A 73 -25.24 -7.32 13.95
C ILE A 73 -23.81 -6.97 13.56
N ALA A 74 -23.59 -5.75 13.08
CA ALA A 74 -22.27 -5.29 12.66
C ALA A 74 -21.25 -5.35 13.79
N THR A 75 -21.62 -4.94 15.01
CA THR A 75 -20.73 -4.94 16.17
C THR A 75 -20.38 -6.35 16.65
N LYS A 76 -21.37 -7.24 16.74
CA LYS A 76 -21.14 -8.66 17.12
C LYS A 76 -20.30 -9.39 16.06
N THR A 77 -20.56 -9.16 14.78
CA THR A 77 -19.80 -9.74 13.67
C THR A 77 -18.35 -9.28 13.69
N MET A 78 -18.13 -7.98 13.92
CA MET A 78 -16.79 -7.42 14.05
C MET A 78 -16.04 -8.05 15.22
N ASN A 79 -16.68 -8.15 16.40
CA ASN A 79 -16.08 -8.72 17.60
C ASN A 79 -15.80 -10.23 17.47
N SER A 80 -16.68 -10.99 16.80
CA SER A 80 -16.44 -12.43 16.58
C SER A 80 -15.35 -12.68 15.55
N LEU A 81 -15.22 -11.85 14.52
CA LEU A 81 -14.10 -11.87 13.57
C LEU A 81 -12.78 -11.54 14.28
N ILE A 82 -12.79 -10.51 15.13
CA ILE A 82 -11.61 -10.13 15.93
C ILE A 82 -11.22 -11.25 16.89
N THR A 83 -12.16 -11.88 17.59
CA THR A 83 -11.88 -12.96 18.54
C THR A 83 -11.47 -14.27 17.90
N SER A 84 -12.03 -14.64 16.74
CA SER A 84 -11.59 -15.82 15.99
C SER A 84 -10.20 -15.64 15.36
N ASP A 85 -9.87 -14.42 14.94
CA ASP A 85 -8.58 -14.09 14.34
C ASP A 85 -7.48 -13.85 15.37
N ILE A 86 -7.83 -13.36 16.59
CA ILE A 86 -6.87 -13.20 17.68
C ILE A 86 -6.40 -14.57 18.22
N SER A 87 -7.24 -15.60 18.20
CA SER A 87 -6.81 -16.96 18.55
C SER A 87 -5.85 -17.59 17.52
N SER A 88 -5.79 -17.07 16.29
CA SER A 88 -4.83 -17.41 15.24
C SER A 88 -3.80 -16.30 14.97
N SER A 89 -3.59 -15.39 15.90
CA SER A 89 -2.96 -14.06 15.77
C SER A 89 -1.47 -14.02 15.38
N ALA A 90 -0.84 -15.14 15.05
CA ALA A 90 0.50 -15.15 14.48
C ALA A 90 0.53 -14.80 12.97
N ASP A 91 -0.61 -14.77 12.29
CA ASP A 91 -0.66 -14.75 10.83
C ASP A 91 -0.96 -13.35 10.28
N LYS A 92 0.12 -12.57 10.03
CA LYS A 92 0.05 -11.24 9.41
C LYS A 92 -0.68 -11.23 8.07
N ALA A 93 -0.67 -12.36 7.35
CA ALA A 93 -1.32 -12.51 6.06
C ALA A 93 -2.86 -12.45 6.18
N LEU A 94 -3.42 -12.87 7.30
CA LEU A 94 -4.87 -12.84 7.55
C LEU A 94 -5.35 -11.49 8.10
N THR A 95 -4.52 -10.82 8.91
CA THR A 95 -4.87 -9.52 9.51
C THR A 95 -4.86 -8.39 8.49
N ASN A 96 -3.85 -8.33 7.64
CA ASN A 96 -3.76 -7.32 6.57
C ASN A 96 -3.38 -7.97 5.22
N PRO A 97 -4.34 -8.64 4.57
CA PRO A 97 -4.06 -9.47 3.40
C PRO A 97 -3.59 -8.67 2.18
N TRP A 98 -3.95 -7.39 2.10
CA TRP A 98 -3.58 -6.54 0.98
C TRP A 98 -2.18 -5.93 1.09
N LYS A 99 -1.57 -5.94 2.27
CA LYS A 99 -0.32 -5.21 2.53
C LYS A 99 0.85 -5.65 1.64
N GLY A 100 1.00 -6.96 1.41
CA GLY A 100 2.02 -7.48 0.49
C GLY A 100 1.78 -7.06 -0.97
N ALA A 101 0.52 -7.06 -1.42
CA ALA A 101 0.15 -6.61 -2.75
C ALA A 101 0.38 -5.10 -2.94
N GLU A 102 0.06 -4.29 -1.92
CA GLU A 102 0.33 -2.84 -1.89
C GLU A 102 1.82 -2.55 -1.97
N ALA A 103 2.64 -3.24 -1.16
CA ALA A 103 4.09 -3.07 -1.12
C ALA A 103 4.70 -3.25 -2.52
N ILE A 104 4.41 -4.39 -3.17
CA ILE A 104 4.92 -4.66 -4.52
C ILE A 104 4.30 -3.70 -5.55
N HIS A 105 3.04 -3.30 -5.37
CA HIS A 105 2.40 -2.34 -6.26
C HIS A 105 3.10 -0.98 -6.24
N PHE A 106 3.35 -0.42 -5.05
CA PHE A 106 4.05 0.87 -4.94
C PHE A 106 5.51 0.78 -5.35
N TYR A 107 6.17 -0.36 -5.12
CA TYR A 107 7.51 -0.62 -5.63
C TYR A 107 7.56 -0.52 -7.17
N LEU A 108 6.68 -1.24 -7.87
CA LEU A 108 6.57 -1.18 -9.33
C LEU A 108 6.13 0.20 -9.84
N LEU A 109 5.25 0.87 -9.10
CA LEU A 109 4.78 2.21 -9.44
C LEU A 109 5.92 3.22 -9.37
N CYS A 110 6.73 3.19 -8.32
CA CYS A 110 7.90 4.06 -8.15
C CYS A 110 8.91 3.85 -9.28
N GLN A 111 9.24 2.60 -9.61
CA GLN A 111 10.14 2.28 -10.72
C GLN A 111 9.61 2.82 -12.05
N ARG A 112 8.32 2.64 -12.34
CA ARG A 112 7.69 3.16 -13.55
C ARG A 112 7.76 4.68 -13.61
N GLN A 113 7.48 5.38 -12.51
CA GLN A 113 7.54 6.84 -12.42
C GLN A 113 8.97 7.37 -12.64
N LEU A 114 9.98 6.71 -12.06
CA LEU A 114 11.40 7.01 -12.29
C LEU A 114 11.78 6.82 -13.75
N TYR A 115 11.36 5.72 -14.36
CA TYR A 115 11.61 5.44 -15.77
C TYR A 115 10.95 6.47 -16.69
N GLN A 116 9.75 6.95 -16.32
CA GLN A 116 9.04 8.02 -17.03
C GLN A 116 9.57 9.43 -16.73
N LYS A 117 10.61 9.54 -15.89
CA LYS A 117 11.21 10.82 -15.44
C LYS A 117 10.23 11.71 -14.66
N ASP A 118 9.16 11.15 -14.12
CA ASP A 118 8.24 11.85 -13.21
C ASP A 118 8.77 11.79 -11.78
N TYR A 119 9.86 12.53 -11.55
CA TYR A 119 10.61 12.46 -10.29
C TYR A 119 9.80 12.95 -9.09
N ASN A 120 8.87 13.88 -9.30
CA ASN A 120 8.02 14.38 -8.21
C ASN A 120 7.07 13.31 -7.69
N ARG A 121 6.36 12.59 -8.59
CA ARG A 121 5.53 11.46 -8.18
C ARG A 121 6.36 10.29 -7.67
N ALA A 122 7.50 10.01 -8.31
CA ALA A 122 8.42 8.97 -7.86
C ALA A 122 8.88 9.19 -6.42
N MET A 123 9.22 10.44 -6.05
CA MET A 123 9.62 10.79 -4.70
C MET A 123 8.50 10.54 -3.68
N LYS A 124 7.27 10.95 -3.97
CA LYS A 124 6.10 10.71 -3.10
C LYS A 124 5.83 9.22 -2.90
N THR A 125 5.94 8.45 -3.98
CA THR A 125 5.78 7.00 -3.94
C THR A 125 6.93 6.32 -3.19
N ALA A 126 8.16 6.78 -3.37
CA ALA A 126 9.34 6.25 -2.67
C ALA A 126 9.24 6.48 -1.16
N MET A 127 8.83 7.67 -0.72
CA MET A 127 8.60 7.94 0.70
C MET A 127 7.52 7.02 1.30
N ARG A 128 6.49 6.69 0.51
CA ARG A 128 5.45 5.73 0.91
C ARG A 128 6.00 4.31 1.09
N LEU A 129 7.02 3.91 0.31
CA LEU A 129 7.61 2.57 0.42
C LEU A 129 8.25 2.30 1.78
N ILE A 130 8.63 3.33 2.53
CA ILE A 130 9.21 3.18 3.88
C ILE A 130 8.22 2.49 4.83
N GLU A 131 6.90 2.66 4.67
CA GLU A 131 5.88 1.96 5.46
C GLU A 131 5.86 0.44 5.21
N TYR A 132 6.39 0.01 4.07
CA TYR A 132 6.43 -1.39 3.63
C TYR A 132 7.83 -2.02 3.77
N GLU A 133 8.71 -1.44 4.58
CA GLU A 133 10.09 -1.93 4.80
C GLU A 133 10.12 -3.41 5.27
N LYS A 134 9.07 -3.85 5.98
CA LYS A 134 8.96 -5.24 6.45
C LYS A 134 8.52 -6.23 5.37
N GLU A 135 7.78 -5.75 4.38
CA GLU A 135 7.24 -6.51 3.25
C GLU A 135 8.16 -6.51 2.02
N LEU A 136 9.11 -5.57 1.97
CA LEU A 136 10.10 -5.43 0.89
C LEU A 136 11.52 -5.64 1.44
N GLN A 137 12.49 -5.73 0.55
CA GLN A 137 13.90 -5.67 0.98
C GLN A 137 14.26 -4.23 1.32
N THR A 138 14.78 -4.00 2.51
CA THR A 138 15.18 -2.67 2.98
C THR A 138 16.14 -1.98 2.01
N LYS A 139 17.07 -2.73 1.44
CA LYS A 139 18.01 -2.25 0.41
C LYS A 139 17.28 -1.67 -0.80
N ASP A 140 16.28 -2.37 -1.33
CA ASP A 140 15.53 -1.92 -2.51
C ASP A 140 14.71 -0.66 -2.22
N VAL A 141 14.09 -0.59 -1.05
CA VAL A 141 13.30 0.58 -0.61
C VAL A 141 14.18 1.81 -0.54
N TYR A 142 15.29 1.76 0.22
CA TYR A 142 16.15 2.93 0.39
C TYR A 142 16.95 3.29 -0.86
N SER A 143 17.24 2.33 -1.74
CA SER A 143 17.81 2.61 -3.06
C SER A 143 16.85 3.43 -3.92
N LEU A 144 15.55 3.10 -3.92
CA LEU A 144 14.54 3.87 -4.64
C LEU A 144 14.33 5.25 -4.01
N VAL A 145 14.36 5.37 -2.67
CA VAL A 145 14.29 6.66 -1.98
C VAL A 145 15.49 7.52 -2.34
N ALA A 146 16.70 6.98 -2.32
CA ALA A 146 17.92 7.72 -2.69
C ALA A 146 17.86 8.24 -4.13
N ILE A 147 17.50 7.37 -5.08
CA ILE A 147 17.40 7.74 -6.50
C ILE A 147 16.30 8.79 -6.72
N ALA A 148 15.10 8.55 -6.20
CA ALA A 148 13.97 9.45 -6.40
C ALA A 148 14.21 10.82 -5.77
N SER A 149 14.79 10.87 -4.56
CA SER A 149 15.11 12.11 -3.88
C SER A 149 16.21 12.89 -4.56
N TYR A 150 17.25 12.23 -5.07
CA TYR A 150 18.32 12.87 -5.83
C TYR A 150 17.78 13.58 -7.09
N PHE A 151 17.05 12.85 -7.93
CA PHE A 151 16.50 13.43 -9.16
C PHE A 151 15.38 14.47 -8.90
N ASN A 152 14.72 14.43 -7.76
CA ASN A 152 13.73 15.45 -7.37
C ASN A 152 14.36 16.68 -6.69
N GLY A 153 15.68 16.70 -6.44
CA GLY A 153 16.37 17.80 -5.76
C GLY A 153 16.15 17.84 -4.24
N CYS A 154 15.72 16.72 -3.65
CA CYS A 154 15.52 16.55 -2.19
C CYS A 154 16.77 15.90 -1.57
N TYR A 155 17.89 16.60 -1.59
CA TYR A 155 19.22 16.06 -1.21
C TYR A 155 19.31 15.64 0.25
N LYS A 156 18.55 16.28 1.12
CA LYS A 156 18.46 15.92 2.54
C LYS A 156 17.90 14.51 2.76
N GLU A 157 16.84 14.16 2.03
CA GLU A 157 16.25 12.81 2.08
C GLU A 157 17.15 11.79 1.35
N CYS A 158 17.84 12.20 0.29
CA CYS A 158 18.83 11.37 -0.38
C CYS A 158 19.98 10.98 0.57
N SER A 159 20.54 11.95 1.31
CA SER A 159 21.59 11.69 2.29
C SER A 159 21.13 10.74 3.40
N LYS A 160 19.92 10.93 3.92
CA LYS A 160 19.34 10.00 4.92
C LYS A 160 19.21 8.58 4.39
N ALA A 161 18.77 8.44 3.14
CA ALA A 161 18.59 7.13 2.50
C ALA A 161 19.94 6.42 2.28
N LEU A 162 20.97 7.14 1.81
CA LEU A 162 22.32 6.59 1.65
C LEU A 162 22.93 6.18 2.99
N ASN A 163 22.82 7.02 4.02
CA ASN A 163 23.27 6.67 5.39
C ASN A 163 22.55 5.43 5.94
N LYS A 164 21.26 5.23 5.59
CA LYS A 164 20.56 4.01 5.99
C LYS A 164 21.07 2.79 5.23
N LEU A 165 21.38 2.92 3.94
CA LEU A 165 21.95 1.84 3.11
C LEU A 165 23.31 1.40 3.63
N GLU A 166 24.22 2.34 3.96
CA GLU A 166 25.53 2.06 4.51
C GLU A 166 25.50 1.29 5.83
N ARG A 167 24.45 1.50 6.64
CA ARG A 167 24.26 0.87 7.96
C ARG A 167 23.53 -0.46 7.92
N LEU A 168 23.14 -0.96 6.74
CA LEU A 168 22.46 -2.26 6.65
C LEU A 168 23.43 -3.41 6.96
N ASP A 169 23.00 -4.31 7.84
CA ASP A 169 23.77 -5.51 8.17
C ASP A 169 23.80 -6.54 7.03
N THR A 170 22.87 -6.41 6.08
CA THR A 170 22.70 -7.34 4.95
C THR A 170 23.62 -7.08 3.76
N ILE A 171 24.35 -5.95 3.75
CA ILE A 171 25.26 -5.59 2.65
C ILE A 171 26.69 -6.05 2.95
N ASN A 172 27.42 -6.43 1.90
CA ASN A 172 28.82 -6.77 2.02
C ASN A 172 29.70 -5.51 2.08
N LYS A 173 31.01 -5.70 2.39
CA LYS A 173 31.98 -4.61 2.51
C LYS A 173 32.11 -3.80 1.22
N GLN A 174 32.15 -4.47 0.07
CA GLN A 174 32.29 -3.82 -1.24
C GLN A 174 31.09 -2.95 -1.57
N GLU A 175 29.87 -3.41 -1.27
CA GLU A 175 28.64 -2.63 -1.46
C GLU A 175 28.63 -1.40 -0.55
N ARG A 176 29.09 -1.54 0.70
CA ARG A 176 29.19 -0.42 1.64
C ARG A 176 30.15 0.66 1.12
N GLU A 177 31.35 0.27 0.72
CA GLU A 177 32.34 1.17 0.11
C GLU A 177 31.77 1.86 -1.16
N ALA A 178 30.98 1.14 -1.96
CA ALA A 178 30.34 1.71 -3.14
C ALA A 178 29.30 2.79 -2.78
N TYR A 179 28.49 2.58 -1.73
CA TYR A 179 27.54 3.61 -1.25
C TYR A 179 28.26 4.82 -0.66
N GLU A 180 29.34 4.62 0.11
CA GLU A 180 30.17 5.71 0.64
C GLU A 180 30.76 6.55 -0.49
N LEU A 181 31.38 5.91 -1.48
CA LEU A 181 31.93 6.61 -2.66
C LEU A 181 30.86 7.35 -3.45
N LEU A 182 29.67 6.74 -3.60
CA LEU A 182 28.54 7.39 -4.25
C LEU A 182 28.11 8.64 -3.48
N ALA A 183 27.96 8.55 -2.16
CA ALA A 183 27.60 9.67 -1.30
C ALA A 183 28.64 10.82 -1.40
N ILE A 184 29.94 10.49 -1.33
CA ILE A 184 31.04 11.46 -1.49
C ILE A 184 30.95 12.14 -2.86
N ASN A 185 30.80 11.38 -3.95
CA ASN A 185 30.72 11.93 -5.31
C ASN A 185 29.50 12.83 -5.51
N LEU A 186 28.36 12.48 -4.94
CA LEU A 186 27.13 13.28 -5.06
C LEU A 186 27.24 14.59 -4.25
N PHE A 187 27.68 14.51 -3.00
CA PHE A 187 27.66 15.65 -2.09
C PHE A 187 28.93 16.50 -2.11
N SER A 188 30.02 16.04 -2.73
CA SER A 188 31.17 16.91 -3.06
C SER A 188 30.85 17.94 -4.16
N ARG A 189 29.89 17.60 -5.03
CA ARG A 189 29.49 18.48 -6.15
C ARG A 189 28.24 19.30 -5.85
N GLN A 190 27.41 18.86 -4.93
CA GLN A 190 26.15 19.52 -4.58
C GLN A 190 26.02 19.62 -3.06
N SER A 191 25.68 20.82 -2.60
CA SER A 191 25.37 21.04 -1.18
C SER A 191 24.22 20.11 -0.76
N PRO A 192 24.22 19.55 0.49
CA PRO A 192 23.12 18.72 0.98
C PRO A 192 21.82 19.50 1.27
N HIS A 193 21.70 20.71 0.75
CA HIS A 193 20.51 21.54 0.87
C HIS A 193 19.52 21.25 -0.28
N ASP A 194 18.25 21.09 0.08
CA ASP A 194 17.20 20.88 -0.89
C ASP A 194 17.10 22.09 -1.85
N THR A 195 17.11 21.83 -3.16
CA THR A 195 16.94 22.87 -4.16
C THR A 195 15.48 23.20 -4.43
N LYS A 196 14.56 22.31 -4.01
CA LYS A 196 13.13 22.45 -4.21
C LYS A 196 12.43 22.69 -2.88
N GLN A 197 11.61 23.74 -2.82
CA GLN A 197 10.73 23.95 -1.68
C GLN A 197 9.66 22.83 -1.65
N LYS A 198 9.47 22.25 -0.46
CA LYS A 198 8.41 21.26 -0.21
C LYS A 198 7.06 21.97 -0.26
N GLN A 199 6.10 21.41 -0.97
CA GLN A 199 4.74 21.92 -0.91
C GLN A 199 4.11 21.61 0.45
N GLU A 200 3.50 22.63 1.04
CA GLU A 200 2.81 22.53 2.32
C GLU A 200 1.30 22.50 2.11
N TYR A 201 0.62 21.72 2.93
CA TYR A 201 -0.84 21.55 2.92
C TYR A 201 -1.36 21.61 4.35
N ASN A 202 -2.64 21.96 4.50
CA ASN A 202 -3.29 21.87 5.80
C ASN A 202 -3.83 20.46 6.03
N CYS A 203 -3.55 19.91 7.21
CA CYS A 203 -4.12 18.63 7.62
C CYS A 203 -5.65 18.70 7.62
N PRO A 204 -6.36 17.78 6.94
CA PRO A 204 -7.83 17.80 6.89
C PRO A 204 -8.52 17.62 8.25
N LYS A 205 -7.79 17.12 9.28
CA LYS A 205 -8.35 16.83 10.60
C LYS A 205 -8.08 17.93 11.63
N CYS A 206 -6.85 18.49 11.68
CA CYS A 206 -6.44 19.48 12.69
C CYS A 206 -5.97 20.81 12.10
N SER A 207 -5.96 20.97 10.77
CA SER A 207 -5.51 22.17 10.04
C SER A 207 -4.02 22.52 10.22
N ASN A 208 -3.23 21.69 10.88
CA ASN A 208 -1.78 21.89 11.02
C ASN A 208 -1.07 21.70 9.68
N LEU A 209 0.08 22.38 9.49
CA LEU A 209 0.86 22.28 8.28
C LEU A 209 1.52 20.89 8.17
N ILE A 210 1.38 20.27 7.02
CA ILE A 210 1.98 19.00 6.63
C ILE A 210 2.67 19.18 5.27
N THR A 211 3.71 18.41 5.03
CA THR A 211 4.41 18.42 3.74
C THR A 211 3.81 17.42 2.77
N GLU A 212 4.10 17.58 1.48
CA GLU A 212 3.65 16.67 0.42
C GLU A 212 4.13 15.21 0.56
N PHE A 213 5.14 14.98 1.41
CA PHE A 213 5.72 13.67 1.67
C PHE A 213 5.19 13.03 2.96
N ASP A 214 4.45 13.78 3.79
CA ASP A 214 3.94 13.27 5.05
C ASP A 214 2.82 12.25 4.81
N ILE A 215 2.97 11.13 5.47
CA ILE A 215 2.03 10.02 5.43
C ILE A 215 1.09 10.08 6.63
N THR A 216 1.57 10.70 7.70
CA THR A 216 0.85 10.85 8.97
C THR A 216 1.06 12.27 9.49
N CYS A 217 0.02 12.89 10.02
CA CYS A 217 0.13 14.18 10.68
C CYS A 217 0.87 14.04 12.00
N GLN A 218 1.87 14.88 12.23
CA GLN A 218 2.68 14.85 13.47
C GLN A 218 1.88 15.25 14.72
N GLU A 219 0.88 16.13 14.55
CA GLU A 219 0.10 16.66 15.67
C GLU A 219 -1.10 15.75 16.06
N CYS A 220 -1.92 15.36 15.08
CA CYS A 220 -3.13 14.60 15.37
C CYS A 220 -3.02 13.11 15.05
N ALA A 221 -1.84 12.64 14.64
CA ALA A 221 -1.57 11.26 14.21
C ALA A 221 -2.52 10.72 13.12
N ALA A 222 -3.23 11.60 12.39
CA ALA A 222 -4.08 11.19 11.29
C ALA A 222 -3.23 10.58 10.17
N HIS A 223 -3.50 9.33 9.82
CA HIS A 223 -2.84 8.63 8.72
C HIS A 223 -3.60 8.87 7.41
N TYR A 224 -2.86 9.19 6.33
CA TYR A 224 -3.45 9.49 5.01
C TYR A 224 -3.40 8.26 4.10
N SER A 225 -4.59 7.86 3.62
CA SER A 225 -4.69 6.75 2.67
C SER A 225 -3.89 7.05 1.40
N PRO A 226 -3.13 6.09 0.87
CA PRO A 226 -2.41 6.27 -0.39
C PRO A 226 -3.36 6.22 -1.59
N CYS A 227 -3.07 7.03 -2.60
CA CYS A 227 -3.65 6.89 -3.92
C CYS A 227 -2.96 5.74 -4.66
N ILE A 228 -3.69 4.66 -4.97
CA ILE A 228 -3.12 3.50 -5.70
C ILE A 228 -2.73 3.82 -7.15
N ALA A 229 -3.14 4.95 -7.70
CA ALA A 229 -2.76 5.35 -9.06
C ALA A 229 -1.46 6.15 -9.12
N SER A 230 -1.15 6.93 -8.08
CA SER A 230 -0.02 7.87 -8.08
C SER A 230 0.93 7.76 -6.88
N GLY A 231 0.57 7.02 -5.83
CA GLY A 231 1.35 6.94 -4.57
C GLY A 231 1.16 8.13 -3.62
N MET A 232 0.51 9.22 -4.06
CA MET A 232 0.30 10.42 -3.26
C MET A 232 -0.68 10.19 -2.09
N SER A 233 -0.52 10.94 -1.01
CA SER A 233 -1.49 11.00 0.08
C SER A 233 -2.81 11.61 -0.37
N ILE A 234 -3.93 11.00 -0.02
CA ILE A 234 -5.27 11.50 -0.34
C ILE A 234 -5.68 12.48 0.74
N LEU A 235 -5.54 13.77 0.45
CA LEU A 235 -5.96 14.87 1.30
C LEU A 235 -7.30 15.48 0.84
N GLU A 236 -7.68 15.23 -0.41
CA GLU A 236 -8.88 15.73 -1.06
C GLU A 236 -10.07 14.80 -0.83
N LYS A 237 -11.29 15.39 -0.92
CA LYS A 237 -12.55 14.63 -0.79
C LYS A 237 -12.94 13.89 -2.07
N GLU A 238 -12.33 14.22 -3.21
CA GLU A 238 -12.67 13.65 -4.51
C GLU A 238 -11.77 12.45 -4.84
N TYR A 239 -12.20 11.29 -4.38
CA TYR A 239 -11.52 10.04 -4.66
C TYR A 239 -12.50 8.92 -5.03
N TYR A 240 -12.04 8.01 -5.84
CA TYR A 240 -12.71 6.77 -6.18
C TYR A 240 -12.30 5.68 -5.18
N THR A 241 -13.25 4.87 -4.72
CA THR A 241 -12.99 3.66 -3.93
C THR A 241 -13.29 2.44 -4.80
N CYS A 242 -12.30 1.58 -5.00
CA CYS A 242 -12.49 0.35 -5.75
C CYS A 242 -13.53 -0.55 -5.07
N LYS A 243 -14.52 -1.02 -5.82
CA LYS A 243 -15.60 -1.87 -5.27
C LYS A 243 -15.08 -3.23 -4.78
N ILE A 244 -13.99 -3.72 -5.34
CA ILE A 244 -13.41 -5.03 -5.04
C ILE A 244 -12.40 -4.92 -3.90
N CYS A 245 -11.25 -4.28 -4.11
CA CYS A 245 -10.17 -4.22 -3.12
C CYS A 245 -10.34 -3.10 -2.06
N LYS A 246 -11.37 -2.25 -2.19
CA LYS A 246 -11.66 -1.13 -1.28
C LYS A 246 -10.58 -0.04 -1.20
N HIS A 247 -9.53 -0.14 -1.98
CA HIS A 247 -8.48 0.89 -2.05
C HIS A 247 -8.94 2.13 -2.79
N LYS A 248 -8.30 3.26 -2.46
CA LYS A 248 -8.68 4.58 -2.93
C LYS A 248 -7.75 5.07 -4.04
N ALA A 249 -8.28 5.84 -4.96
CA ALA A 249 -7.52 6.54 -5.98
C ALA A 249 -8.11 7.94 -6.21
N LEU A 250 -7.25 8.94 -6.40
CA LEU A 250 -7.70 10.30 -6.74
C LEU A 250 -8.37 10.30 -8.12
N HIS A 251 -9.50 10.96 -8.27
CA HIS A 251 -10.25 11.05 -9.53
C HIS A 251 -9.38 11.64 -10.64
N LYS A 252 -8.69 12.74 -10.36
CA LYS A 252 -7.78 13.41 -11.30
C LYS A 252 -6.69 12.47 -11.82
N GLU A 253 -6.16 11.59 -10.98
CA GLU A 253 -5.11 10.65 -11.38
C GLU A 253 -5.65 9.51 -12.25
N LEU A 254 -6.82 8.97 -11.94
CA LEU A 254 -7.46 7.95 -12.78
C LEU A 254 -7.80 8.48 -14.17
N GLN A 255 -8.30 9.72 -14.25
CA GLN A 255 -8.62 10.39 -15.52
C GLN A 255 -7.36 10.74 -16.31
N TYR A 256 -6.36 11.33 -15.65
CA TYR A 256 -5.07 11.69 -16.28
C TYR A 256 -4.38 10.48 -16.90
N LEU A 257 -4.33 9.36 -16.16
CA LEU A 257 -3.73 8.10 -16.61
C LEU A 257 -4.67 7.26 -17.49
N LYS A 258 -5.92 7.70 -17.72
CA LYS A 258 -6.95 7.00 -18.50
C LYS A 258 -7.11 5.52 -18.09
N LEU A 259 -7.09 5.24 -16.79
CA LEU A 259 -7.11 3.88 -16.26
C LEU A 259 -8.50 3.28 -16.34
N LYS A 260 -8.67 2.22 -17.11
CA LYS A 260 -9.92 1.44 -17.22
C LYS A 260 -10.05 0.37 -16.12
N HIS A 261 -8.95 0.03 -15.46
CA HIS A 261 -8.89 -1.00 -14.42
C HIS A 261 -8.19 -0.47 -13.18
N CYS A 262 -8.58 -0.99 -12.02
CA CYS A 262 -7.92 -0.71 -10.76
C CYS A 262 -6.44 -1.11 -10.84
N PRO A 263 -5.49 -0.23 -10.60
CA PRO A 263 -4.07 -0.55 -10.75
C PRO A 263 -3.54 -1.56 -9.73
N LEU A 264 -4.27 -1.79 -8.63
CA LEU A 264 -3.90 -2.79 -7.63
C LEU A 264 -4.50 -4.17 -7.94
N CYS A 265 -5.84 -4.30 -7.97
CA CYS A 265 -6.53 -5.58 -8.10
C CYS A 265 -6.99 -5.91 -9.52
N HIS A 266 -6.78 -5.02 -10.48
CA HIS A 266 -7.17 -5.14 -11.89
C HIS A 266 -8.69 -5.26 -12.16
N ALA A 267 -9.55 -5.02 -11.16
CA ALA A 267 -10.98 -4.95 -11.37
C ALA A 267 -11.34 -3.74 -12.26
N LYS A 268 -12.40 -3.88 -13.07
CA LYS A 268 -12.88 -2.81 -13.95
C LYS A 268 -13.31 -1.59 -13.12
N VAL A 269 -12.84 -0.40 -13.49
CA VAL A 269 -13.28 0.86 -12.90
C VAL A 269 -14.66 1.19 -13.48
N ALA A 270 -15.63 1.42 -12.60
CA ALA A 270 -16.97 1.78 -13.01
C ALA A 270 -17.04 3.30 -13.26
N TYR A 271 -16.84 3.72 -14.51
CA TYR A 271 -17.16 5.06 -14.95
C TYR A 271 -18.67 5.19 -15.16
N LEU A 272 -19.22 6.38 -14.93
CA LEU A 272 -20.58 6.72 -15.28
C LEU A 272 -20.69 6.91 -16.81
N GLU A 273 -21.90 7.00 -17.33
CA GLU A 273 -22.16 7.15 -18.77
C GLU A 273 -21.55 8.45 -19.36
N ASP A 274 -21.44 9.49 -18.54
CA ASP A 274 -20.81 10.76 -18.87
C ASP A 274 -19.25 10.71 -18.81
N GLY A 275 -18.68 9.55 -18.53
CA GLY A 275 -17.22 9.37 -18.36
C GLY A 275 -16.69 9.88 -17.02
N SER A 276 -17.53 10.37 -16.13
CA SER A 276 -17.14 10.75 -14.78
C SER A 276 -17.01 9.53 -13.84
N LEU A 277 -16.36 9.72 -12.71
CA LEU A 277 -16.25 8.69 -11.69
C LEU A 277 -17.32 8.92 -10.60
N PRO A 278 -17.96 7.87 -10.08
CA PRO A 278 -18.89 8.02 -8.98
C PRO A 278 -18.17 8.65 -7.79
N LYS A 279 -18.71 9.75 -7.26
CA LYS A 279 -18.15 10.41 -6.06
C LYS A 279 -18.18 9.43 -4.91
N GLY A 280 -17.04 9.21 -4.25
CA GLY A 280 -16.93 8.35 -3.08
C GLY A 280 -17.91 8.84 -2.00
N ASN A 281 -18.77 7.96 -1.51
CA ASN A 281 -19.74 8.30 -0.47
C ASN A 281 -19.02 8.54 0.87
N LEU A 282 -18.78 9.80 1.20
CA LEU A 282 -18.23 10.26 2.50
C LEU A 282 -19.10 9.89 3.72
N LYS A 283 -20.31 9.33 3.52
CA LYS A 283 -21.24 9.03 4.61
C LYS A 283 -21.08 7.67 5.28
N LYS A 284 -20.15 6.80 4.85
CA LYS A 284 -19.98 5.44 5.42
C LYS A 284 -18.59 5.09 5.98
N ASP A 285 -17.61 5.97 5.86
CA ASP A 285 -16.30 5.73 6.49
C ASP A 285 -16.25 6.23 7.95
N ARG A 286 -17.17 5.75 8.79
CA ARG A 286 -17.04 5.80 10.26
C ARG A 286 -16.17 4.64 10.78
N ARG A 287 -15.13 4.28 10.09
CA ARG A 287 -14.15 3.31 10.56
C ARG A 287 -12.77 3.92 10.55
N ILE A 288 -12.54 4.85 11.46
CA ILE A 288 -11.21 5.17 11.98
C ILE A 288 -11.45 5.61 13.43
N ILE A 289 -11.46 4.67 14.30
CA ILE A 289 -10.95 4.76 15.67
C ILE A 289 -10.22 3.45 15.89
#